data_8a2ce3ab923dc3f02da8f74949b37252
#
_entry.id   8a2ce3ab923dc3f02da8f74949b37252
#
_cell.length_a   1.000
_cell.length_b   1.000
_cell.length_c   1.000
_cell.angle_alpha   90.00
_cell.angle_beta   90.00
_cell.angle_gamma   90.00
#
_symmetry.space_group_name_H-M   'P 1'
#
loop_
_entity.id
_entity.type
_entity.pdbx_description
1 polymer ?
#
loop_
_entity_poly.entity_id
_entity_poly.type
_entity_poly.pdbx_seq_one_letter_code
_entity_poly.pdbx_strand_id
1 'polypeptide(L)'
;DVHNDEGYKPYAAHNPAIFKKFGGRFVVRGGKFEGIEGKSRTRNVVIEFPDYATAMACYNSPEYQENIKRRQPHSEADLIIIEGYDGPQP
;
A
#
# COMPACT_ATOMS: atom_id res chain seq x y z
N ASP A 1 5.74 8.01 5.15
CA ASP A 1 5.77 9.43 5.59
C ASP A 1 5.56 10.34 4.39
N VAL A 2 4.47 11.08 4.40
CA VAL A 2 4.14 12.01 3.32
C VAL A 2 4.65 13.40 3.69
N HIS A 3 5.56 13.95 2.88
CA HIS A 3 6.16 15.28 3.12
C HIS A 3 5.38 16.38 2.43
N ASN A 4 4.66 16.06 1.37
CA ASN A 4 3.89 17.03 0.60
C ASN A 4 2.54 16.42 0.25
N ASP A 5 1.51 16.77 0.99
CA ASP A 5 0.17 16.21 0.82
C ASP A 5 -0.40 16.48 -0.56
N GLU A 6 -0.23 17.71 -1.08
CA GLU A 6 -0.74 18.05 -2.41
C GLU A 6 -0.07 17.24 -3.51
N GLY A 7 1.26 17.06 -3.42
CA GLY A 7 2.01 16.26 -4.38
C GLY A 7 1.69 14.77 -4.31
N TYR A 8 1.27 14.28 -3.14
CA TYR A 8 0.93 12.87 -2.93
C TYR A 8 -0.48 12.51 -3.43
N LYS A 9 -1.38 13.47 -3.52
CA LYS A 9 -2.79 13.22 -3.92
C LYS A 9 -2.96 12.47 -5.23
N PRO A 10 -2.21 12.78 -6.30
CA PRO A 10 -2.35 12.02 -7.55
C PRO A 10 -2.06 10.54 -7.39
N TYR A 11 -1.05 10.17 -6.58
CA TYR A 11 -0.75 8.78 -6.28
C TYR A 11 -1.95 8.10 -5.60
N ALA A 12 -2.46 8.69 -4.54
CA ALA A 12 -3.59 8.16 -3.79
C ALA A 12 -4.85 8.06 -4.66
N ALA A 13 -5.05 9.00 -5.58
CA ALA A 13 -6.22 9.02 -6.46
C ALA A 13 -6.19 7.90 -7.51
N HIS A 14 -5.00 7.46 -7.94
CA HIS A 14 -4.86 6.40 -8.94
C HIS A 14 -4.91 4.99 -8.34
N ASN A 15 -4.58 4.85 -7.06
CA ASN A 15 -4.47 3.54 -6.42
C ASN A 15 -5.74 2.69 -6.48
N PRO A 16 -6.95 3.21 -6.20
CA PRO A 16 -8.13 2.35 -6.16
C PRO A 16 -8.39 1.60 -7.46
N ALA A 17 -8.26 2.26 -8.61
CA ALA A 17 -8.48 1.62 -9.90
C ALA A 17 -7.43 0.55 -10.19
N ILE A 18 -6.16 0.82 -9.85
CA ILE A 18 -5.06 -0.13 -10.06
C ILE A 18 -5.28 -1.37 -9.19
N PHE A 19 -5.54 -1.18 -7.89
CA PHE A 19 -5.73 -2.30 -6.98
C PHE A 19 -6.98 -3.11 -7.33
N LYS A 20 -8.06 -2.46 -7.71
CA LYS A 20 -9.28 -3.15 -8.13
C LYS A 20 -9.05 -4.08 -9.31
N LYS A 21 -8.24 -3.68 -10.26
CA LYS A 21 -7.89 -4.49 -11.43
C LYS A 21 -7.27 -5.84 -11.03
N PHE A 22 -6.54 -5.88 -9.91
CA PHE A 22 -5.89 -7.09 -9.40
C PHE A 22 -6.64 -7.73 -8.24
N GLY A 23 -7.90 -7.33 -8.01
CA GLY A 23 -8.71 -7.90 -6.93
C GLY A 23 -8.31 -7.45 -5.54
N GLY A 24 -7.57 -6.34 -5.44
CA GLY A 24 -7.15 -5.80 -4.17
C GLY A 24 -8.26 -5.04 -3.46
N ARG A 25 -8.21 -5.04 -2.13
CA ARG A 25 -9.09 -4.22 -1.31
C ARG A 25 -8.30 -3.59 -0.17
N PHE A 26 -8.70 -2.38 0.22
CA PHE A 26 -8.10 -1.75 1.40
C PHE A 26 -8.61 -2.42 2.67
N VAL A 27 -7.69 -2.87 3.51
CA VAL A 27 -7.98 -3.35 4.86
C VAL A 27 -7.73 -2.23 5.86
N VAL A 28 -6.65 -1.47 5.65
CA VAL A 28 -6.30 -0.27 6.41
C VAL A 28 -5.93 0.81 5.41
N ARG A 29 -6.47 1.99 5.59
CA ARG A 29 -6.16 3.12 4.71
C ARG A 29 -5.98 4.39 5.53
N GLY A 30 -4.81 4.50 6.17
CA GLY A 30 -4.46 5.68 6.93
C GLY A 30 -5.30 5.88 8.19
N GLY A 31 -5.74 4.79 8.81
CA GLY A 31 -6.54 4.85 10.02
C GLY A 31 -5.75 5.27 11.25
N LYS A 32 -6.49 5.49 12.33
CA LYS A 32 -5.90 5.81 13.63
C LYS A 32 -4.96 4.69 14.09
N PHE A 33 -3.82 5.08 14.63
CA PHE A 33 -2.84 4.11 15.11
C PHE A 33 -2.02 4.68 16.26
N GLU A 34 -1.32 3.78 16.96
CA GLU A 34 -0.31 4.14 17.94
C GLU A 34 0.94 3.30 17.68
N GLY A 35 2.11 3.93 17.67
CA GLY A 35 3.38 3.22 17.59
C GLY A 35 3.80 2.76 18.95
N ILE A 36 3.43 1.53 19.32
CA ILE A 36 3.61 1.00 20.68
C ILE A 36 5.06 0.68 20.96
N GLU A 37 5.74 0.05 20.04
CA GLU A 37 7.15 -0.30 20.18
C GLU A 37 7.89 -0.01 18.87
N GLY A 38 9.14 0.40 18.97
CA GLY A 38 9.97 0.71 17.82
C GLY A 38 9.54 1.98 17.11
N LYS A 39 9.74 2.01 15.80
CA LYS A 39 9.40 3.16 14.96
C LYS A 39 8.27 2.81 14.03
N SER A 40 7.36 3.74 13.81
CA SER A 40 6.30 3.61 12.83
C SER A 40 6.31 4.79 11.87
N ARG A 41 5.81 4.56 10.67
CA ARG A 41 5.54 5.64 9.72
C ARG A 41 4.29 6.38 10.14
N THR A 42 4.12 7.61 9.64
CA THR A 42 2.98 8.45 10.00
C THR A 42 1.69 8.06 9.30
N ARG A 43 1.79 7.36 8.17
CA ARG A 43 0.64 6.86 7.42
C ARG A 43 0.85 5.39 7.09
N ASN A 44 -0.11 4.56 7.43
CA ASN A 44 -0.03 3.13 7.24
C ASN A 44 -1.22 2.65 6.41
N VAL A 45 -0.94 1.81 5.41
CA VAL A 45 -1.95 1.27 4.51
C VAL A 45 -1.74 -0.23 4.37
N VAL A 46 -2.79 -0.99 4.45
CA VAL A 46 -2.76 -2.44 4.22
C VAL A 46 -3.77 -2.77 3.14
N ILE A 47 -3.32 -3.47 2.12
CA ILE A 47 -4.16 -3.90 1.02
C ILE A 47 -4.08 -5.42 0.93
N GLU A 48 -5.25 -6.06 0.83
CA GLU A 48 -5.34 -7.49 0.66
C GLU A 48 -5.59 -7.84 -0.80
N PHE A 49 -4.86 -8.84 -1.31
CA PHE A 49 -5.06 -9.40 -2.64
C PHE A 49 -5.49 -10.86 -2.51
N PRO A 50 -6.06 -11.46 -3.58
CA PRO A 50 -6.48 -12.87 -3.52
C PRO A 50 -5.37 -13.83 -3.13
N ASP A 51 -4.13 -13.56 -3.55
CA ASP A 51 -2.98 -14.38 -3.22
C ASP A 51 -1.69 -13.57 -3.36
N TYR A 52 -0.59 -14.17 -2.91
CA TYR A 52 0.73 -13.55 -2.95
C TYR A 52 1.17 -13.22 -4.39
N ALA A 53 0.95 -14.15 -5.31
CA ALA A 53 1.37 -13.95 -6.70
C ALA A 53 0.64 -12.77 -7.34
N THR A 54 -0.64 -12.59 -7.03
CA THR A 54 -1.43 -11.47 -7.54
C THR A 54 -0.96 -10.14 -6.96
N ALA A 55 -0.63 -10.11 -5.66
CA ALA A 55 -0.05 -8.93 -5.04
C ALA A 55 1.26 -8.53 -5.72
N MET A 56 2.13 -9.50 -5.98
CA MET A 56 3.39 -9.27 -6.69
C MET A 56 3.14 -8.77 -8.11
N ALA A 57 2.18 -9.36 -8.81
CA ALA A 57 1.82 -8.94 -10.17
C ALA A 57 1.32 -7.49 -10.20
N CYS A 58 0.53 -7.10 -9.20
CA CYS A 58 0.07 -5.73 -9.07
C CYS A 58 1.25 -4.77 -8.86
N TYR A 59 2.13 -5.07 -7.92
CA TYR A 59 3.29 -4.23 -7.65
C TYR A 59 4.16 -4.05 -8.89
N ASN A 60 4.40 -5.13 -9.63
CA ASN A 60 5.26 -5.13 -10.80
C ASN A 60 4.55 -4.67 -12.08
N SER A 61 3.24 -4.37 -12.02
CA SER A 61 2.49 -3.92 -13.19
C SER A 61 2.99 -2.56 -13.67
N PRO A 62 2.94 -2.29 -14.98
CA PRO A 62 3.31 -0.98 -15.52
C PRO A 62 2.50 0.15 -14.88
N GLU A 63 1.23 -0.08 -14.61
CA GLU A 63 0.35 0.92 -14.00
C GLU A 63 0.82 1.33 -12.61
N TYR A 64 1.16 0.35 -11.77
CA TYR A 64 1.60 0.67 -10.42
C TYR A 64 3.01 1.26 -10.41
N GLN A 65 3.92 0.74 -11.23
CA GLN A 65 5.28 1.28 -11.33
C GLN A 65 5.26 2.73 -11.81
N GLU A 66 4.37 3.07 -12.73
CA GLU A 66 4.18 4.45 -13.14
C GLU A 66 3.62 5.30 -12.00
N ASN A 67 2.70 4.73 -11.23
CA ASN A 67 2.09 5.43 -10.09
C ASN A 67 3.09 5.72 -8.98
N ILE A 68 4.05 4.82 -8.74
CA ILE A 68 5.11 5.03 -7.74
C ILE A 68 5.86 6.34 -8.00
N LYS A 69 6.09 6.68 -9.26
CA LYS A 69 6.78 7.92 -9.64
C LYS A 69 6.05 9.16 -9.15
N ARG A 70 4.72 9.07 -8.99
CA ARG A 70 3.92 10.19 -8.49
C ARG A 70 4.14 10.44 -7.01
N ARG A 71 4.49 9.41 -6.21
CA ARG A 71 4.70 9.57 -4.77
C ARG A 71 6.16 9.75 -4.36
N GLN A 72 7.10 9.25 -5.12
CA GLN A 72 8.52 9.25 -4.75
C GLN A 72 9.05 10.64 -4.36
N PRO A 73 8.76 11.72 -5.09
CA PRO A 73 9.28 13.04 -4.70
C PRO A 73 8.65 13.61 -3.43
N HIS A 74 7.53 13.03 -2.96
CA HIS A 74 6.69 13.63 -1.92
C HIS A 74 6.58 12.77 -0.66
N SER A 75 7.22 11.60 -0.65
CA SER A 75 7.07 10.66 0.47
C SER A 75 8.26 9.73 0.59
N GLU A 76 8.37 9.12 1.77
CA GLU A 76 9.25 7.97 2.01
C GLU A 76 8.38 6.81 2.46
N ALA A 77 8.67 5.62 1.94
CA ALA A 77 7.87 4.44 2.23
C ALA A 77 8.73 3.22 2.49
N ASP A 78 8.25 2.39 3.38
CA ASP A 78 8.66 1.00 3.51
C ASP A 78 7.48 0.16 3.04
N LEU A 79 7.71 -0.76 2.11
CA LEU A 79 6.65 -1.58 1.54
C LEU A 79 7.08 -3.04 1.57
N ILE A 80 6.21 -3.89 2.10
CA ILE A 80 6.41 -5.33 2.03
C ILE A 80 5.21 -5.99 1.38
N ILE A 81 5.43 -7.13 0.78
CA ILE A 81 4.39 -8.03 0.30
C ILE A 81 4.62 -9.33 1.05
N ILE A 82 3.58 -9.80 1.74
CA ILE A 82 3.69 -10.94 2.61
C ILE A 82 2.51 -11.87 2.38
N GLU A 83 2.77 -13.17 2.37
CA GLU A 83 1.72 -14.17 2.21
C GLU A 83 0.83 -14.21 3.45
N GLY A 84 -0.49 -14.31 3.22
CA GLY A 84 -1.45 -14.46 4.29
C GLY A 84 -1.35 -15.82 4.97
N TYR A 85 -1.84 -15.90 6.19
CA TYR A 85 -1.85 -17.13 6.98
C TYR A 85 -3.25 -17.75 6.94
N ASP A 86 -3.33 -19.00 6.46
CA ASP A 86 -4.57 -19.76 6.37
C ASP A 86 -4.64 -20.91 7.40
N GLY A 87 -3.66 -20.98 8.28
CA GLY A 87 -3.60 -22.03 9.28
C GLY A 87 -4.54 -21.83 10.46
N PRO A 88 -4.49 -22.73 11.45
CA PRO A 88 -5.34 -22.63 12.64
C PRO A 88 -5.06 -21.35 13.43
N GLN A 89 -6.13 -20.80 13.99
CA GLN A 89 -6.04 -19.61 14.87
C GLN A 89 -5.87 -20.04 16.32
N PRO A 90 -5.27 -19.18 17.18
CA PRO A 90 -5.11 -19.48 18.60
C PRO A 90 -6.45 -19.75 19.28
#